data_967fb16571765db04bdad541c2541542
#
_entry.id   967fb16571765db04bdad541c2541542
#
_cell.length_a   1.000
_cell.length_b   1.000
_cell.length_c   1.000
_cell.angle_alpha   90.00
_cell.angle_beta   90.00
_cell.angle_gamma   90.00
#
_symmetry.space_group_name_H-M   'P 1'
#
loop_
_entity.id
_entity.type
_entity.pdbx_description
1 polymer ?
#
loop_
_entity_poly.entity_id
_entity_poly.type
_entity_poly.pdbx_seq_one_letter_code
_entity_poly.pdbx_strand_id
1 'polypeptide(L)'
;MLRKETTTFDIKSLRTVKGKSKNFDELAKDCVAFANARGGNIHIGIEDGCSLPPESQTIEEDLPGAVQLRISQLTINTSVVANKVIAENGGEYIDLLIHPSVSTI
;
A
#
# COMPACT_ATOMS: atom_id res chain seq x y z
N MET A 1 -23.05 -10.46 -2.87
CA MET A 1 -22.63 -10.01 -2.56
C MET A 1 -22.01 -9.43 -2.40
N LEU A 2 -21.68 -9.03 -2.34
CA LEU A 2 -21.01 -8.35 -2.23
C LEU A 2 -20.16 -8.11 -1.62
N ARG A 3 -19.51 -7.80 -1.66
CA ARG A 3 -18.66 -7.60 -1.18
C ARG A 3 -18.32 -6.65 -0.75
N LYS A 4 -17.85 -6.13 -0.33
CA LYS A 4 -17.56 -5.26 0.07
C LYS A 4 -16.55 -4.78 0.20
N GLU A 5 -16.10 -4.01 -0.03
CA GLU A 5 -15.24 -3.47 0.12
C GLU A 5 -14.78 -3.19 0.86
N THR A 6 -14.27 -2.72 0.53
CA THR A 6 -14.01 -2.61 1.45
C THR A 6 -13.06 -1.87 2.21
N THR A 7 -12.99 -1.94 3.51
CA THR A 7 -12.02 -1.26 4.32
C THR A 7 -10.75 -2.04 4.43
N THR A 8 -10.63 -3.09 3.65
CA THR A 8 -9.47 -3.97 3.76
C THR A 8 -8.67 -4.03 2.48
N PHE A 9 -9.00 -3.21 1.51
CA PHE A 9 -8.27 -3.17 0.26
C PHE A 9 -8.40 -1.80 -0.39
N ASP A 10 -7.29 -1.29 -0.92
CA ASP A 10 -7.30 -0.02 -1.63
C ASP A 10 -6.18 -0.03 -2.66
N ILE A 11 -6.26 0.87 -3.61
CA ILE A 11 -5.19 1.06 -4.58
C ILE A 11 -4.73 2.50 -4.52
N LYS A 12 -3.46 2.71 -4.84
CA LYS A 12 -2.86 4.03 -4.84
C LYS A 12 -1.94 4.16 -6.05
N SER A 13 -1.86 5.35 -6.59
CA SER A 13 -0.90 5.62 -7.66
C SER A 13 0.53 5.51 -7.13
N LEU A 14 1.46 5.13 -7.99
CA LEU A 14 2.86 5.09 -7.62
C LEU A 14 3.37 6.46 -7.18
N ARG A 15 2.73 7.54 -7.63
CA ARG A 15 3.10 8.89 -7.22
C ARG A 15 2.98 9.09 -5.72
N THR A 16 2.21 8.27 -5.02
CA THR A 16 2.05 8.39 -3.58
C THR A 16 3.37 8.20 -2.85
N VAL A 17 4.26 7.37 -3.40
CA VAL A 17 5.51 7.04 -2.74
C VAL A 17 6.75 7.44 -3.53
N LYS A 18 6.58 8.03 -4.71
CA LYS A 18 7.72 8.31 -5.58
C LYS A 18 7.51 9.64 -6.29
N GLY A 19 8.58 10.42 -6.42
CA GLY A 19 8.54 11.66 -7.15
C GLY A 19 8.10 12.83 -6.30
N LYS A 20 7.80 13.94 -6.97
CA LYS A 20 7.50 15.20 -6.29
C LYS A 20 6.15 15.22 -5.60
N SER A 21 5.25 14.39 -6.05
CA SER A 21 3.90 14.36 -5.50
C SER A 21 3.72 13.34 -4.40
N LYS A 22 4.80 12.74 -3.90
CA LYS A 22 4.66 11.70 -2.90
C LYS A 22 4.00 12.25 -1.64
N ASN A 23 3.19 11.42 -1.02
CA ASN A 23 2.41 11.82 0.12
C ASN A 23 2.35 10.68 1.12
N PHE A 24 3.44 10.48 1.84
CA PHE A 24 3.51 9.40 2.82
C PHE A 24 2.58 9.64 4.01
N ASP A 25 2.26 10.90 4.31
CA ASP A 25 1.34 11.18 5.42
C ASP A 25 -0.04 10.61 5.13
N GLU A 26 -0.51 10.78 3.90
CA GLU A 26 -1.81 10.23 3.51
C GLU A 26 -1.78 8.70 3.56
N LEU A 27 -0.71 8.11 3.04
CA LEU A 27 -0.58 6.66 3.05
C LEU A 27 -0.52 6.14 4.47
N ALA A 28 0.20 6.82 5.35
CA ALA A 28 0.30 6.40 6.75
C ALA A 28 -1.07 6.45 7.45
N LYS A 29 -1.87 7.47 7.16
CA LYS A 29 -3.21 7.55 7.72
C LYS A 29 -4.07 6.37 7.27
N ASP A 30 -3.97 6.00 6.01
CA ASP A 30 -4.73 4.86 5.50
C ASP A 30 -4.28 3.57 6.17
N CYS A 31 -2.98 3.42 6.40
CA CYS A 31 -2.45 2.24 7.07
C CYS A 31 -2.98 2.14 8.51
N VAL A 32 -3.02 3.25 9.22
CA VAL A 32 -3.56 3.25 10.57
C VAL A 32 -5.04 2.88 10.58
N ALA A 33 -5.80 3.43 9.62
CA ALA A 33 -7.21 3.11 9.53
C ALA A 33 -7.43 1.62 9.26
N PHE A 34 -6.62 1.04 8.35
CA PHE A 34 -6.71 -0.40 8.06
C PHE A 34 -6.35 -1.22 9.28
N ALA A 35 -5.28 -0.84 9.98
CA ALA A 35 -4.84 -1.57 11.18
C ALA A 35 -5.92 -1.57 12.26
N ASN A 36 -6.59 -0.44 12.42
CA ASN A 36 -7.66 -0.32 13.41
C ASN A 36 -8.92 -1.06 13.02
N ALA A 37 -9.08 -1.35 11.74
CA ALA A 37 -10.22 -2.14 11.30
C ALA A 37 -9.90 -3.62 11.41
N ARG A 38 -9.27 -4.21 10.44
CA ARG A 38 -8.91 -5.62 10.50
C ARG A 38 -7.68 -5.91 9.65
N GLY A 39 -6.89 -4.89 9.38
CA GLY A 39 -5.76 -5.03 8.49
C GLY A 39 -6.21 -5.02 7.04
N GLY A 40 -5.33 -5.35 6.15
CA GLY A 40 -5.67 -5.41 4.74
C GLY A 40 -4.47 -5.14 3.86
N ASN A 41 -4.75 -4.81 2.61
CA ASN A 41 -3.73 -4.59 1.62
C ASN A 41 -3.96 -3.28 0.88
N ILE A 42 -2.87 -2.59 0.59
CA ILE A 42 -2.90 -1.44 -0.30
C ILE A 42 -1.94 -1.75 -1.44
N HIS A 43 -2.44 -1.71 -2.67
CA HIS A 43 -1.59 -1.92 -3.84
C HIS A 43 -1.17 -0.57 -4.38
N ILE A 44 0.12 -0.30 -4.36
CA ILE A 44 0.69 0.97 -4.77
C ILE A 44 1.27 0.81 -6.16
N GLY A 45 0.77 1.59 -7.11
CA GLY A 45 1.19 1.49 -8.49
C GLY A 45 0.06 1.13 -9.43
N ILE A 46 -1.18 1.15 -8.96
CA ILE A 46 -2.35 0.88 -9.79
C ILE A 46 -3.23 2.11 -9.74
N GLU A 47 -3.56 2.65 -10.91
CA GLU A 47 -4.33 3.89 -10.99
C GLU A 47 -5.81 3.63 -10.78
N ASP A 48 -6.51 4.66 -10.35
CA ASP A 48 -7.96 4.62 -10.17
C ASP A 48 -8.63 4.10 -11.42
N GLY A 49 -9.58 3.20 -11.23
CA GLY A 49 -10.31 2.65 -12.36
C GLY A 49 -9.61 1.52 -13.08
N CYS A 50 -8.40 1.19 -12.67
CA CYS A 50 -7.63 0.10 -13.27
C CYS A 50 -7.55 -1.04 -12.30
N SER A 51 -7.39 -2.25 -12.82
CA SER A 51 -7.17 -3.42 -11.98
C SER A 51 -5.73 -3.92 -12.07
N LEU A 52 -4.96 -3.39 -13.01
CA LEU A 52 -3.58 -3.80 -13.21
C LEU A 52 -2.70 -2.56 -13.28
N PRO A 53 -1.43 -2.69 -12.92
CA PRO A 53 -0.49 -1.59 -13.11
C PRO A 53 -0.19 -1.39 -14.60
N PRO A 54 0.39 -0.25 -14.99
CA PRO A 54 0.84 -0.08 -16.38
C PRO A 54 1.83 -1.20 -16.72
N GLU A 55 1.71 -1.78 -17.92
CA GLU A 55 2.51 -2.96 -18.23
C GLU A 55 4.00 -2.65 -18.32
N SER A 56 4.37 -1.39 -18.53
CA SER A 56 5.79 -1.04 -18.58
C SER A 56 6.32 -0.53 -17.25
N GLN A 57 5.48 -0.49 -16.21
CA GLN A 57 5.90 0.04 -14.93
C GLN A 57 6.85 -0.91 -14.22
N THR A 58 7.94 -0.37 -13.68
CA THR A 58 8.87 -1.16 -12.89
C THR A 58 9.01 -0.54 -11.52
N ILE A 59 9.30 -1.38 -10.53
CA ILE A 59 9.50 -0.96 -9.16
C ILE A 59 10.97 -1.20 -8.82
N GLU A 60 11.66 -0.16 -8.36
CA GLU A 60 13.05 -0.28 -7.97
C GLU A 60 13.18 -1.24 -6.79
N GLU A 61 14.29 -1.97 -6.75
CA GLU A 61 14.48 -3.02 -5.76
C GLU A 61 14.39 -2.52 -4.33
N ASP A 62 14.84 -1.31 -4.08
CA ASP A 62 14.87 -0.79 -2.71
C ASP A 62 13.61 0.00 -2.35
N LEU A 63 12.70 0.20 -3.28
CA LEU A 63 11.52 1.02 -3.00
C LEU A 63 10.57 0.38 -2.00
N PRO A 64 10.24 -0.92 -2.10
CA PRO A 64 9.34 -1.50 -1.10
C PRO A 64 9.87 -1.36 0.32
N GLY A 65 11.14 -1.64 0.52
CA GLY A 65 11.74 -1.49 1.86
C GLY A 65 11.70 -0.05 2.35
N ALA A 66 11.94 0.91 1.45
CA ALA A 66 11.88 2.32 1.82
C ALA A 66 10.48 2.74 2.22
N VAL A 67 9.47 2.24 1.50
CA VAL A 67 8.07 2.53 1.83
C VAL A 67 7.75 1.96 3.21
N GLN A 68 8.11 0.71 3.43
CA GLN A 68 7.84 0.04 4.70
C GLN A 68 8.49 0.81 5.86
N LEU A 69 9.73 1.19 5.69
CA LEU A 69 10.44 1.93 6.74
C LEU A 69 9.77 3.27 7.01
N ARG A 70 9.40 3.99 5.95
CA ARG A 70 8.79 5.30 6.13
C ARG A 70 7.47 5.22 6.87
N ILE A 71 6.64 4.22 6.53
CA ILE A 71 5.38 4.04 7.23
C ILE A 71 5.63 3.73 8.70
N SER A 72 6.63 2.90 8.99
CA SER A 72 6.93 2.57 10.39
C SER A 72 7.40 3.79 11.18
N GLN A 73 8.03 4.75 10.50
CA GLN A 73 8.46 5.99 11.16
C GLN A 73 7.31 6.95 11.42
N LEU A 74 6.27 6.86 10.63
CA LEU A 74 5.14 7.80 10.70
C LEU A 74 3.98 7.27 11.52
N THR A 75 4.05 6.05 12.01
CA THR A 75 2.93 5.43 12.69
C THR A 75 3.38 4.82 14.02
N ILE A 76 2.40 4.55 14.88
CA ILE A 76 2.63 3.89 16.15
C ILE A 76 1.72 2.66 16.18
N ASN A 77 2.27 1.52 16.58
CA ASN A 77 1.50 0.27 16.70
C ASN A 77 0.88 -0.17 15.38
N THR A 78 1.50 0.20 14.27
CA THR A 78 1.03 -0.19 12.96
C THR A 78 2.17 -0.94 12.27
N SER A 79 1.92 -2.19 11.94
CA SER A 79 2.92 -3.06 11.34
C SER A 79 2.55 -3.33 9.89
N VAL A 80 3.47 -3.03 8.98
CA VAL A 80 3.24 -3.25 7.56
C VAL A 80 4.42 -3.99 6.94
N VAL A 81 4.14 -4.71 5.86
CA VAL A 81 5.17 -5.39 5.09
C VAL A 81 4.94 -5.03 3.62
N ALA A 82 5.99 -4.57 2.96
CA ALA A 82 5.91 -4.16 1.56
C ALA A 82 6.67 -5.14 0.68
N ASN A 83 6.05 -5.59 -0.39
CA ASN A 83 6.68 -6.49 -1.35
C ASN A 83 6.38 -6.05 -2.76
N LYS A 84 7.36 -6.24 -3.65
CA LYS A 84 7.15 -6.00 -5.06
C LYS A 84 6.42 -7.20 -5.66
N VAL A 85 5.42 -6.93 -6.48
CA VAL A 85 4.65 -7.97 -7.15
C VAL A 85 4.68 -7.68 -8.65
N ILE A 86 4.78 -8.73 -9.44
CA ILE A 86 4.71 -8.64 -10.90
C ILE A 86 3.33 -9.13 -11.32
N ALA A 87 2.57 -8.24 -11.95
CA ALA A 87 1.21 -8.56 -12.35
C ALA A 87 1.21 -9.42 -13.62
N GLU A 88 0.04 -9.93 -13.97
CA GLU A 88 -0.10 -10.81 -15.12
C GLU A 88 0.25 -10.12 -16.43
N ASN A 89 0.14 -8.78 -16.49
CA ASN A 89 0.52 -8.04 -17.69
C ASN A 89 1.99 -7.65 -17.71
N GLY A 90 2.77 -8.10 -16.72
CA GLY A 90 4.19 -7.78 -16.64
C GLY A 90 4.50 -6.50 -15.89
N GLY A 91 3.51 -5.67 -15.61
CA GLY A 91 3.73 -4.46 -14.83
C GLY A 91 4.00 -4.80 -13.37
N GLU A 92 4.70 -3.92 -12.68
CA GLU A 92 5.07 -4.15 -11.28
C GLU A 92 4.36 -3.17 -10.38
N TYR A 93 4.06 -3.62 -9.17
CA TYR A 93 3.48 -2.74 -8.17
C TYR A 93 3.94 -3.22 -6.78
N ILE A 94 3.61 -2.45 -5.77
CA ILE A 94 3.98 -2.81 -4.39
C ILE A 94 2.72 -3.25 -3.67
N ASP A 95 2.77 -4.44 -3.07
CA ASP A 95 1.70 -4.88 -2.18
C ASP A 95 2.12 -4.52 -0.76
N LEU A 96 1.38 -3.63 -0.15
CA LEU A 96 1.61 -3.22 1.23
C LEU A 96 0.60 -3.94 2.10
N LEU A 97 1.08 -4.90 2.86
CA LEU A 97 0.23 -5.68 3.76
C LEU A 97 0.21 -5.01 5.12
N ILE A 98 -0.97 -4.70 5.62
CA ILE A 98 -1.14 -4.05 6.91
C ILE A 98 -1.73 -5.06 7.88
N HIS A 99 -1.01 -5.32 8.96
CA HIS A 99 -1.49 -6.24 9.99
C HIS A 99 -2.52 -5.55 10.87
N PRO A 100 -3.53 -6.26 11.35
CA PRO A 100 -4.47 -5.65 12.29
C PRO A 100 -3.73 -5.26 13.56
N SER A 101 -4.13 -4.15 14.13
CA SER A 101 -3.55 -3.69 15.39
C SER A 101 -3.98 -4.64 16.49
N VAL A 102 -3.00 -5.05 17.30
CA VAL A 102 -3.32 -5.91 18.44
C VAL A 102 -3.52 -5.10 19.70
N SER A 103 -3.20 -3.83 19.63
CA SER A 103 -3.37 -2.99 20.80
C SER A 103 -4.81 -2.65 20.95
N THR A 104 -5.32 -2.93 22.09
CA THR A 104 -6.59 -2.56 22.22
C THR A 104 -6.70 -1.55 23.15
N ILE A 105 -6.09 -1.12 23.55
CA ILE A 105 -6.34 -0.24 24.42
C ILE A 105 -6.79 0.53 24.60
#